data_89d2ada3eea155dbc38d36dc1260cb9c
#
_entry.id   89d2ada3eea155dbc38d36dc1260cb9c
#
_cell.length_a   1.000
_cell.length_b   1.000
_cell.length_c   1.000
_cell.angle_alpha   90.00
_cell.angle_beta   90.00
_cell.angle_gamma   90.00
#
_symmetry.space_group_name_H-M   'P 1'
#
loop_
_entity.id
_entity.type
_entity.pdbx_description
1 polymer ?
#
loop_
_entity_poly.entity_id
_entity_poly.type
_entity_poly.pdbx_seq_one_letter_code
_entity_poly.pdbx_strand_id
1 'polypeptide(L)'
;ACGTSVPQRWFEAMKKLDFIVASDLFMTPTIMGLADVFVPVATFPEHDGIVQPHFGRCTHFLGAMNKAVEYGETKSDLEICFDLGKRITPEAWPWDSVTEFYSWMLEDFVGFDFDELRARDAYQAPYQYRKYEKGLCRADGKPGFETVTGLVELKSLQFGAWGDDPLPYYIEPQYSPYSTPDTYKEYPLVLTTGGRKFTSFHSEHRQIDSLRRIDPWPVVEIHPETAAKYGIEDGGWVEIENQFGHCREKAHVTPTVDPRVIHAQHGWWFPEQDGEAPNYYGVFKAQINNLMPHEHIGKLGLGAPYKCLLCKIRPVMGLDD
;
A
#
# COMPACT_ATOMS: atom_id res chain seq x y z
N ALA A 1 8.88 -5.14 3.60
CA ALA A 1 9.15 -4.78 5.00
C ALA A 1 8.82 -3.31 5.30
N CYS A 2 9.17 -2.36 4.43
CA CYS A 2 9.00 -0.93 4.72
C CYS A 2 7.53 -0.47 4.83
N GLY A 3 6.59 -1.11 4.18
CA GLY A 3 5.17 -0.73 4.19
C GLY A 3 4.36 -1.30 5.35
N THR A 4 4.94 -2.19 6.14
CA THR A 4 4.22 -2.88 7.23
C THR A 4 4.29 -2.11 8.55
N SER A 5 3.37 -2.41 9.48
CA SER A 5 3.53 -2.00 10.88
C SER A 5 4.72 -2.72 11.50
N VAL A 6 5.47 -2.02 12.35
CA VAL A 6 6.66 -2.55 13.03
C VAL A 6 7.67 -3.22 12.06
N PRO A 7 8.32 -2.45 11.18
CA PRO A 7 9.23 -2.98 10.15
C PRO A 7 10.32 -3.89 10.71
N GLN A 8 10.84 -3.59 11.90
CA GLN A 8 11.88 -4.37 12.55
C GLN A 8 11.42 -5.81 12.88
N ARG A 9 10.18 -5.98 13.32
CA ARG A 9 9.62 -7.31 13.59
C ARG A 9 9.46 -8.13 12.32
N TRP A 10 9.05 -7.50 11.22
CA TRP A 10 8.99 -8.14 9.91
C TRP A 10 10.38 -8.53 9.42
N PHE A 11 11.36 -7.65 9.55
CA PHE A 11 12.75 -7.94 9.23
C PHE A 11 13.27 -9.17 9.98
N GLU A 12 13.10 -9.21 11.30
CA GLU A 12 13.51 -10.35 12.12
C GLU A 12 12.74 -11.65 11.83
N ALA A 13 11.48 -11.54 11.43
CA ALA A 13 10.69 -12.71 11.02
C ALA A 13 11.17 -13.26 9.65
N MET A 14 11.41 -12.38 8.68
CA MET A 14 11.89 -12.78 7.35
C MET A 14 13.28 -13.41 7.41
N LYS A 15 14.17 -12.94 8.28
CA LYS A 15 15.48 -13.55 8.50
C LYS A 15 15.45 -15.00 8.96
N LYS A 16 14.30 -15.52 9.40
CA LYS A 16 14.13 -16.93 9.79
C LYS A 16 13.71 -17.83 8.64
N LEU A 17 13.44 -17.27 7.47
CA LEU A 17 13.14 -18.04 6.27
C LEU A 17 14.43 -18.60 5.67
N ASP A 18 14.38 -19.84 5.23
CA ASP A 18 15.53 -20.52 4.61
C ASP A 18 15.86 -19.99 3.22
N PHE A 19 14.87 -19.42 2.53
CA PHE A 19 15.04 -18.91 1.18
C PHE A 19 13.96 -17.87 0.85
N ILE A 20 14.38 -16.72 0.29
CA ILE A 20 13.51 -15.60 -0.07
C ILE A 20 13.72 -15.24 -1.53
N VAL A 21 12.66 -15.34 -2.30
CA VAL A 21 12.58 -14.76 -3.66
C VAL A 21 11.75 -13.49 -3.59
N ALA A 22 12.23 -12.42 -4.14
CA ALA A 22 11.50 -11.16 -4.21
C ALA A 22 11.49 -10.61 -5.63
N SER A 23 10.33 -10.12 -6.07
CA SER A 23 10.15 -9.42 -7.33
C SER A 23 9.74 -7.97 -7.08
N ASP A 24 10.34 -7.05 -7.81
CA ASP A 24 10.03 -5.61 -7.72
C ASP A 24 10.58 -4.89 -8.96
N LEU A 25 10.13 -3.65 -9.15
CA LEU A 25 10.68 -2.73 -10.15
C LEU A 25 12.04 -2.16 -9.72
N PHE A 26 12.29 -2.11 -8.41
CA PHE A 26 13.46 -1.47 -7.81
C PHE A 26 14.14 -2.37 -6.78
N MET A 27 15.42 -2.14 -6.58
CA MET A 27 16.17 -2.69 -5.46
C MET A 27 15.73 -2.01 -4.17
N THR A 28 14.72 -2.58 -3.53
CA THR A 28 14.18 -2.10 -2.25
C THR A 28 14.98 -2.63 -1.06
N PRO A 29 14.85 -2.04 0.15
CA PRO A 29 15.50 -2.58 1.35
C PRO A 29 15.19 -4.06 1.61
N THR A 30 13.98 -4.51 1.28
CA THR A 30 13.60 -5.93 1.41
C THR A 30 14.43 -6.81 0.51
N ILE A 31 14.61 -6.41 -0.75
CA ILE A 31 15.42 -7.16 -1.73
C ILE A 31 16.89 -7.12 -1.33
N MET A 32 17.44 -5.92 -1.15
CA MET A 32 18.86 -5.73 -0.88
C MET A 32 19.33 -6.35 0.44
N GLY A 33 18.47 -6.38 1.46
CA GLY A 33 18.83 -6.83 2.80
C GLY A 33 18.37 -8.24 3.17
N LEU A 34 17.46 -8.84 2.39
CA LEU A 34 16.80 -10.09 2.81
C LEU A 34 16.62 -11.13 1.68
N ALA A 35 16.57 -10.74 0.41
CA ALA A 35 16.28 -11.68 -0.66
C ALA A 35 17.53 -12.46 -1.09
N ASP A 36 17.39 -13.77 -1.29
CA ASP A 36 18.39 -14.63 -1.89
C ASP A 36 18.36 -14.55 -3.42
N VAL A 37 17.18 -14.32 -3.99
CA VAL A 37 16.99 -14.13 -5.43
C VAL A 37 16.11 -12.91 -5.69
N PHE A 38 16.59 -12.05 -6.57
CA PHE A 38 15.82 -10.93 -7.11
C PHE A 38 15.33 -11.26 -8.52
N VAL A 39 14.03 -11.04 -8.75
CA VAL A 39 13.40 -11.18 -10.06
C VAL A 39 12.94 -9.78 -10.51
N PRO A 40 13.62 -9.17 -11.50
CA PRO A 40 13.25 -7.85 -11.99
C PRO A 40 11.94 -7.89 -12.77
N VAL A 41 10.98 -7.03 -12.37
CA VAL A 41 9.65 -6.94 -12.98
C VAL A 41 9.63 -5.88 -14.08
N ALA A 42 8.99 -6.20 -15.18
CA ALA A 42 8.78 -5.28 -16.30
C ALA A 42 7.79 -4.16 -15.94
N THR A 43 8.11 -2.94 -16.36
CA THR A 43 7.21 -1.80 -16.28
C THR A 43 6.18 -1.83 -17.42
N PHE A 44 5.13 -0.99 -17.33
CA PHE A 44 4.03 -1.01 -18.30
C PHE A 44 4.41 -0.86 -19.79
N PRO A 45 5.48 -0.15 -20.22
CA PRO A 45 5.87 -0.13 -21.63
C PRO A 45 6.69 -1.35 -22.09
N GLU A 46 7.06 -2.24 -21.17
CA GLU A 46 7.97 -3.37 -21.44
C GLU A 46 7.23 -4.69 -21.66
N HIS A 47 5.91 -4.73 -21.52
CA HIS A 47 5.12 -5.95 -21.73
C HIS A 47 3.75 -5.66 -22.33
N ASP A 48 3.14 -6.66 -22.92
CA ASP A 48 1.74 -6.63 -23.34
C ASP A 48 0.80 -6.82 -22.16
N GLY A 49 -0.41 -6.24 -22.23
CA GLY A 49 -1.38 -6.37 -21.16
C GLY A 49 -2.79 -5.93 -21.54
N ILE A 50 -3.76 -6.39 -20.77
CA ILE A 50 -5.13 -5.89 -20.84
C ILE A 50 -5.25 -4.75 -19.85
N VAL A 51 -5.70 -3.58 -20.31
CA VAL A 51 -5.96 -2.40 -19.49
C VAL A 51 -7.44 -2.30 -19.20
N GLN A 52 -7.77 -2.29 -17.93
CA GLN A 52 -9.11 -2.00 -17.43
C GLN A 52 -9.01 -0.90 -16.37
N PRO A 53 -9.85 0.16 -16.44
CA PRO A 53 -9.83 1.22 -15.43
C PRO A 53 -10.10 0.66 -14.04
N HIS A 54 -9.14 0.83 -13.12
CA HIS A 54 -9.15 0.23 -11.79
C HIS A 54 -10.36 0.63 -10.95
N PHE A 55 -10.77 1.89 -11.02
CA PHE A 55 -11.91 2.42 -10.28
C PHE A 55 -13.23 2.30 -11.01
N GLY A 56 -13.22 1.65 -12.16
CA GLY A 56 -14.35 1.61 -13.05
C GLY A 56 -15.02 0.25 -13.16
N ARG A 57 -15.36 -0.41 -12.05
CA ARG A 57 -16.31 -1.54 -12.14
C ARG A 57 -17.59 -1.18 -12.89
N CYS A 58 -17.83 0.11 -13.07
CA CYS A 58 -18.93 0.68 -13.86
C CYS A 58 -18.50 1.09 -15.27
N THR A 59 -17.21 1.09 -15.61
CA THR A 59 -16.73 1.41 -16.94
C THR A 59 -16.55 0.12 -17.73
N HIS A 60 -17.15 0.10 -18.89
CA HIS A 60 -17.13 -1.04 -19.80
C HIS A 60 -16.02 -0.87 -20.84
N PHE A 61 -14.90 -0.27 -20.43
CA PHE A 61 -13.75 -0.07 -21.29
C PHE A 61 -12.72 -1.17 -21.08
N LEU A 62 -12.22 -1.70 -22.20
CA LEU A 62 -11.02 -2.51 -22.27
C LEU A 62 -10.08 -1.89 -23.29
N GLY A 63 -8.81 -1.88 -22.98
CA GLY A 63 -7.75 -1.49 -23.90
C GLY A 63 -6.63 -2.51 -23.87
N ALA A 64 -5.82 -2.55 -24.90
CA ALA A 64 -4.57 -3.27 -24.89
C ALA A 64 -3.42 -2.32 -24.57
N MET A 65 -2.53 -2.75 -23.72
CA MET A 65 -1.21 -2.20 -23.56
C MET A 65 -0.26 -3.01 -24.44
N ASN A 66 0.39 -2.34 -25.37
CA ASN A 66 1.32 -3.00 -26.29
C ASN A 66 2.75 -2.75 -25.82
N LYS A 67 3.57 -3.78 -25.77
CA LYS A 67 5.00 -3.68 -25.50
C LYS A 67 5.64 -2.69 -26.47
N ALA A 68 6.27 -1.66 -25.97
CA ALA A 68 6.91 -0.60 -26.76
C ALA A 68 8.43 -0.65 -26.68
N VAL A 69 8.98 -1.17 -25.59
CA VAL A 69 10.42 -1.25 -25.32
C VAL A 69 10.78 -2.59 -24.72
N GLU A 70 12.05 -2.94 -24.85
CA GLU A 70 12.65 -4.10 -24.18
C GLU A 70 13.86 -3.63 -23.40
N TYR A 71 13.95 -3.98 -22.13
CA TYR A 71 15.03 -3.54 -21.26
C TYR A 71 15.51 -4.66 -20.33
N GLY A 72 16.77 -5.05 -20.46
CA GLY A 72 17.40 -6.01 -19.57
C GLY A 72 16.72 -7.40 -19.57
N GLU A 73 16.66 -7.99 -18.39
CA GLU A 73 16.10 -9.34 -18.16
C GLU A 73 14.72 -9.28 -17.50
N THR A 74 14.01 -8.15 -17.63
CA THR A 74 12.69 -7.96 -17.02
C THR A 74 11.62 -8.84 -17.65
N LYS A 75 10.70 -9.33 -16.83
CA LYS A 75 9.47 -10.02 -17.21
C LYS A 75 8.27 -9.44 -16.47
N SER A 76 7.12 -9.42 -17.11
CA SER A 76 5.88 -9.06 -16.40
C SER A 76 5.55 -10.09 -15.30
N ASP A 77 4.78 -9.67 -14.30
CA ASP A 77 4.31 -10.57 -13.24
C ASP A 77 3.64 -11.82 -13.83
N LEU A 78 2.85 -11.64 -14.89
CA LEU A 78 2.17 -12.76 -15.55
C LEU A 78 3.15 -13.71 -16.26
N GLU A 79 4.18 -13.21 -16.95
CA GLU A 79 5.21 -14.04 -17.57
C GLU A 79 6.00 -14.83 -16.51
N ILE A 80 6.29 -14.22 -15.36
CA ILE A 80 6.91 -14.91 -14.23
C ILE A 80 6.00 -16.03 -13.73
N CYS A 81 4.71 -15.74 -13.54
CA CYS A 81 3.71 -16.73 -13.14
C CYS A 81 3.59 -17.88 -14.18
N PHE A 82 3.63 -17.55 -15.46
CA PHE A 82 3.62 -18.56 -16.54
C PHE A 82 4.82 -19.50 -16.47
N ASP A 83 6.02 -18.94 -16.38
CA ASP A 83 7.25 -19.73 -16.30
C ASP A 83 7.29 -20.66 -15.09
N LEU A 84 6.83 -20.19 -13.96
CA LEU A 84 6.72 -20.99 -12.73
C LEU A 84 5.58 -22.00 -12.82
N GLY A 85 4.40 -21.58 -13.27
CA GLY A 85 3.22 -22.42 -13.38
C GLY A 85 3.44 -23.61 -14.30
N LYS A 86 4.01 -23.40 -15.48
CA LYS A 86 4.36 -24.49 -16.43
C LYS A 86 5.37 -25.48 -15.88
N ARG A 87 6.24 -25.06 -14.95
CA ARG A 87 7.24 -25.95 -14.32
C ARG A 87 6.69 -26.72 -13.13
N ILE A 88 5.78 -26.11 -12.37
CA ILE A 88 5.29 -26.66 -11.10
C ILE A 88 3.99 -27.45 -11.30
N THR A 89 3.06 -26.88 -12.09
CA THR A 89 1.71 -27.44 -12.32
C THR A 89 1.30 -27.26 -13.79
N PRO A 90 1.99 -27.90 -14.76
CA PRO A 90 1.76 -27.67 -16.18
C PRO A 90 0.31 -27.93 -16.63
N GLU A 91 -0.39 -28.82 -15.96
CA GLU A 91 -1.80 -29.11 -16.23
C GLU A 91 -2.75 -27.95 -15.92
N ALA A 92 -2.36 -27.04 -15.01
CA ALA A 92 -3.11 -25.85 -14.69
C ALA A 92 -2.78 -24.65 -15.60
N TRP A 93 -1.77 -24.78 -16.45
CA TRP A 93 -1.28 -23.75 -17.38
C TRP A 93 -1.28 -24.25 -18.82
N PRO A 94 -2.46 -24.51 -19.44
CA PRO A 94 -2.57 -25.15 -20.75
C PRO A 94 -2.16 -24.24 -21.92
N TRP A 95 -2.12 -22.93 -21.73
CA TRP A 95 -1.79 -21.94 -22.76
C TRP A 95 -0.30 -21.93 -23.10
N ASP A 96 0.05 -21.74 -24.35
CA ASP A 96 1.44 -21.72 -24.82
C ASP A 96 2.10 -20.34 -24.65
N SER A 97 1.31 -19.27 -24.47
CA SER A 97 1.79 -17.92 -24.30
C SER A 97 0.85 -17.07 -23.46
N VAL A 98 1.36 -15.93 -22.96
CA VAL A 98 0.56 -14.90 -22.28
C VAL A 98 -0.51 -14.33 -23.22
N THR A 99 -0.19 -14.18 -24.50
CA THR A 99 -1.15 -13.72 -25.54
C THR A 99 -2.33 -14.69 -25.69
N GLU A 100 -2.06 -15.98 -25.70
CA GLU A 100 -3.11 -17.00 -25.76
C GLU A 100 -3.98 -17.00 -24.50
N PHE A 101 -3.36 -16.83 -23.34
CA PHE A 101 -4.09 -16.67 -22.09
C PHE A 101 -5.00 -15.43 -22.09
N TYR A 102 -4.51 -14.29 -22.58
CA TYR A 102 -5.35 -13.09 -22.72
C TYR A 102 -6.49 -13.31 -23.70
N SER A 103 -6.24 -13.99 -24.82
CA SER A 103 -7.28 -14.33 -25.80
C SER A 103 -8.35 -15.23 -25.18
N TRP A 104 -7.95 -16.26 -24.45
CA TRP A 104 -8.88 -17.11 -23.70
C TRP A 104 -9.73 -16.33 -22.70
N MET A 105 -9.12 -15.40 -21.93
CA MET A 105 -9.87 -14.55 -21.00
C MET A 105 -10.89 -13.64 -21.70
N LEU A 106 -10.56 -13.14 -22.89
CA LEU A 106 -11.40 -12.19 -23.63
C LEU A 106 -12.53 -12.89 -24.40
N GLU A 107 -12.29 -14.09 -24.91
CA GLU A 107 -13.25 -14.81 -25.76
C GLU A 107 -14.60 -15.00 -25.07
N ASP A 108 -14.60 -15.50 -23.84
CA ASP A 108 -15.81 -15.68 -23.03
C ASP A 108 -16.44 -14.36 -22.55
N PHE A 109 -15.64 -13.31 -22.43
CA PHE A 109 -16.10 -12.04 -21.85
C PHE A 109 -16.61 -11.04 -22.90
N VAL A 110 -15.92 -10.95 -24.06
CA VAL A 110 -16.23 -9.95 -25.10
C VAL A 110 -16.39 -10.54 -26.50
N GLY A 111 -16.04 -11.81 -26.70
CA GLY A 111 -16.24 -12.55 -27.95
C GLY A 111 -15.21 -12.25 -29.05
N PHE A 112 -14.01 -11.78 -28.68
CA PHE A 112 -12.88 -11.55 -29.58
C PHE A 112 -11.56 -11.78 -28.82
N ASP A 113 -10.48 -12.00 -29.57
CA ASP A 113 -9.16 -12.31 -29.02
C ASP A 113 -8.33 -11.07 -28.66
N PHE A 114 -7.13 -11.30 -28.11
CA PHE A 114 -6.25 -10.24 -27.69
C PHE A 114 -5.64 -9.46 -28.87
N ASP A 115 -5.39 -10.10 -30.01
CA ASP A 115 -4.87 -9.41 -31.19
C ASP A 115 -5.92 -8.48 -31.80
N GLU A 116 -7.18 -8.87 -31.78
CA GLU A 116 -8.28 -7.98 -32.14
C GLU A 116 -8.40 -6.80 -31.17
N LEU A 117 -8.19 -7.01 -29.85
CA LEU A 117 -8.17 -5.92 -28.87
C LEU A 117 -7.00 -4.97 -29.15
N ARG A 118 -5.81 -5.49 -29.45
CA ARG A 118 -4.61 -4.70 -29.80
C ARG A 118 -4.78 -3.84 -31.05
N ALA A 119 -5.55 -4.32 -32.00
CA ALA A 119 -5.84 -3.59 -33.23
C ALA A 119 -6.88 -2.46 -33.07
N ARG A 120 -7.50 -2.35 -31.88
CA ARG A 120 -8.51 -1.33 -31.55
C ARG A 120 -7.89 -0.26 -30.67
N ASP A 121 -8.36 0.98 -30.77
CA ASP A 121 -7.97 2.06 -29.85
C ASP A 121 -8.48 1.74 -28.41
N ALA A 122 -9.72 1.30 -28.32
CA ALA A 122 -10.32 0.79 -27.09
C ALA A 122 -11.63 0.04 -27.42
N TYR A 123 -12.05 -0.87 -26.56
CA TYR A 123 -13.35 -1.49 -26.62
C TYR A 123 -14.24 -0.93 -25.52
N GLN A 124 -15.43 -0.45 -25.87
CA GLN A 124 -16.46 -0.06 -24.93
C GLN A 124 -17.65 -1.02 -25.08
N ALA A 125 -17.87 -1.86 -24.06
CA ALA A 125 -19.05 -2.70 -24.00
C ALA A 125 -20.31 -1.86 -23.85
N PRO A 126 -21.45 -2.30 -24.43
CA PRO A 126 -22.72 -1.63 -24.23
C PRO A 126 -23.09 -1.52 -22.74
N TYR A 127 -23.42 -0.32 -22.28
CA TYR A 127 -23.84 -0.13 -20.91
C TYR A 127 -25.23 -0.70 -20.68
N GLN A 128 -25.37 -1.53 -19.65
CA GLN A 128 -26.65 -2.10 -19.28
C GLN A 128 -27.17 -1.44 -18.00
N TYR A 129 -28.15 -0.56 -18.16
CA TYR A 129 -28.84 0.08 -17.04
C TYR A 129 -29.72 -0.91 -16.27
N ARG A 130 -29.81 -0.72 -14.97
CA ARG A 130 -30.71 -1.47 -14.08
C ARG A 130 -30.51 -2.98 -14.18
N LYS A 131 -29.26 -3.43 -14.17
CA LYS A 131 -28.93 -4.85 -14.20
C LYS A 131 -29.63 -5.65 -13.11
N TYR A 132 -29.80 -5.06 -11.91
CA TYR A 132 -30.48 -5.67 -10.77
C TYR A 132 -31.97 -5.96 -11.03
N GLU A 133 -32.68 -5.12 -11.81
CA GLU A 133 -34.08 -5.37 -12.19
C GLU A 133 -34.21 -6.48 -13.24
N LYS A 134 -33.17 -6.61 -14.09
CA LYS A 134 -33.17 -7.56 -15.21
C LYS A 134 -32.62 -8.96 -14.84
N GLY A 135 -32.25 -9.17 -13.59
CA GLY A 135 -31.63 -10.41 -13.14
C GLY A 135 -30.18 -10.61 -13.61
N LEU A 136 -29.51 -9.55 -14.11
CA LEU A 136 -28.15 -9.62 -14.64
C LEU A 136 -27.04 -9.46 -13.58
N CYS A 137 -27.43 -9.22 -12.33
CA CYS A 137 -26.47 -9.11 -11.20
C CYS A 137 -26.34 -10.40 -10.40
N ARG A 138 -27.15 -11.40 -10.66
CA ARG A 138 -27.22 -12.65 -9.90
C ARG A 138 -27.02 -13.86 -10.80
N ALA A 139 -26.26 -14.83 -10.32
CA ALA A 139 -26.03 -16.08 -11.04
C ALA A 139 -27.32 -16.90 -11.27
N ASP A 140 -28.34 -16.75 -10.39
CA ASP A 140 -29.64 -17.42 -10.51
C ASP A 140 -30.61 -16.73 -11.49
N GLY A 141 -30.22 -15.62 -12.10
CA GLY A 141 -31.02 -14.85 -13.07
C GLY A 141 -32.22 -14.09 -12.47
N LYS A 142 -32.38 -14.08 -11.15
CA LYS A 142 -33.48 -13.36 -10.50
C LYS A 142 -33.16 -11.88 -10.32
N PRO A 143 -34.16 -11.00 -10.32
CA PRO A 143 -33.96 -9.61 -9.94
C PRO A 143 -33.31 -9.47 -8.56
N GLY A 144 -32.42 -8.49 -8.42
CA GLY A 144 -31.71 -8.20 -7.18
C GLY A 144 -30.19 -8.09 -7.36
N PHE A 145 -29.49 -8.03 -6.24
CA PHE A 145 -28.03 -7.91 -6.18
C PHE A 145 -27.38 -9.26 -5.82
N GLU A 146 -26.10 -9.41 -6.14
CA GLU A 146 -25.31 -10.59 -5.76
C GLU A 146 -24.91 -10.52 -4.28
N THR A 147 -25.90 -10.59 -3.41
CA THR A 147 -25.79 -10.59 -1.96
C THR A 147 -26.59 -11.76 -1.40
N VAL A 148 -26.37 -12.13 -0.16
CA VAL A 148 -27.08 -13.24 0.50
C VAL A 148 -28.60 -13.02 0.46
N THR A 149 -29.04 -11.76 0.68
CA THR A 149 -30.47 -11.41 0.68
C THR A 149 -31.07 -11.08 -0.69
N GLY A 150 -30.19 -10.91 -1.70
CA GLY A 150 -30.57 -10.36 -3.01
C GLY A 150 -30.86 -8.85 -3.01
N LEU A 151 -30.71 -8.18 -1.87
CA LEU A 151 -30.93 -6.75 -1.68
C LEU A 151 -29.61 -6.01 -1.48
N VAL A 152 -29.64 -4.68 -1.51
CA VAL A 152 -28.52 -3.87 -1.00
C VAL A 152 -28.45 -4.09 0.51
N GLU A 153 -27.36 -4.65 0.98
CA GLU A 153 -27.17 -4.96 2.40
C GLU A 153 -26.54 -3.79 3.15
N LEU A 154 -27.36 -3.00 3.81
CA LEU A 154 -26.90 -1.97 4.77
C LEU A 154 -26.51 -2.59 6.12
N LYS A 155 -27.02 -3.79 6.39
CA LYS A 155 -26.65 -4.63 7.52
C LYS A 155 -25.82 -5.80 6.99
N SER A 156 -24.53 -5.89 7.38
CA SER A 156 -23.64 -6.96 6.94
C SER A 156 -23.96 -8.27 7.66
N LEU A 157 -24.59 -9.21 6.97
CA LEU A 157 -24.79 -10.55 7.51
C LEU A 157 -23.46 -11.27 7.76
N GLN A 158 -22.45 -11.00 6.95
CA GLN A 158 -21.14 -11.59 7.07
C GLN A 158 -20.41 -11.12 8.35
N PHE A 159 -20.46 -9.84 8.68
CA PHE A 159 -19.88 -9.34 9.93
C PHE A 159 -20.59 -9.93 11.15
N GLY A 160 -21.91 -10.03 11.11
CA GLY A 160 -22.66 -10.70 12.16
C GLY A 160 -22.25 -12.17 12.33
N ALA A 161 -22.06 -12.90 11.23
CA ALA A 161 -21.59 -14.29 11.25
C ALA A 161 -20.16 -14.43 11.80
N TRP A 162 -19.30 -13.42 11.61
CA TRP A 162 -17.94 -13.38 12.15
C TRP A 162 -17.87 -12.85 13.58
N GLY A 163 -19.01 -12.56 14.20
CA GLY A 163 -19.09 -12.11 15.59
C GLY A 163 -18.79 -10.62 15.80
N ASP A 164 -18.92 -9.82 14.74
CA ASP A 164 -18.88 -8.37 14.85
C ASP A 164 -20.27 -7.75 14.70
N ASP A 165 -20.41 -6.45 15.00
CA ASP A 165 -21.67 -5.75 14.80
C ASP A 165 -21.98 -5.67 13.29
N PRO A 166 -23.15 -6.10 12.86
CA PRO A 166 -23.52 -6.06 11.46
C PRO A 166 -23.80 -4.65 10.93
N LEU A 167 -23.93 -3.66 11.79
CA LEU A 167 -24.10 -2.25 11.44
C LEU A 167 -22.82 -1.46 11.74
N PRO A 168 -22.45 -0.49 10.89
CA PRO A 168 -21.35 0.40 11.21
C PRO A 168 -21.70 1.23 12.46
N TYR A 169 -20.75 1.30 13.38
CA TYR A 169 -20.85 2.09 14.61
C TYR A 169 -19.53 2.77 14.90
N TYR A 170 -19.59 3.85 15.66
CA TYR A 170 -18.39 4.54 16.11
C TYR A 170 -17.71 3.76 17.23
N ILE A 171 -16.42 3.57 17.09
CA ILE A 171 -15.52 3.08 18.16
C ILE A 171 -14.44 4.14 18.35
N GLU A 172 -14.28 4.58 19.60
CA GLU A 172 -13.16 5.44 19.96
C GLU A 172 -11.84 4.72 19.65
N PRO A 173 -10.87 5.37 18.97
CA PRO A 173 -9.55 4.78 18.75
C PRO A 173 -8.93 4.29 20.03
N GLN A 174 -8.27 3.15 19.98
CA GLN A 174 -7.69 2.50 21.17
C GLN A 174 -6.70 3.40 21.92
N TYR A 175 -5.91 4.17 21.17
CA TYR A 175 -4.96 5.13 21.72
C TYR A 175 -5.41 6.55 21.38
N SER A 176 -6.25 7.11 22.23
CA SER A 176 -6.76 8.48 22.08
C SER A 176 -6.71 9.22 23.42
N PRO A 177 -6.89 10.55 23.41
CA PRO A 177 -7.03 11.32 24.64
C PRO A 177 -8.16 10.84 25.56
N TYR A 178 -9.15 10.14 25.00
CA TYR A 178 -10.33 9.67 25.74
C TYR A 178 -10.20 8.21 26.17
N SER A 179 -9.72 7.32 25.30
CA SER A 179 -9.59 5.89 25.61
C SER A 179 -8.39 5.57 26.51
N THR A 180 -7.31 6.37 26.42
CA THR A 180 -6.09 6.19 27.21
C THR A 180 -5.57 7.52 27.79
N PRO A 181 -6.34 8.15 28.70
CA PRO A 181 -5.99 9.47 29.23
C PRO A 181 -4.66 9.53 30.00
N ASP A 182 -4.23 8.43 30.61
CA ASP A 182 -2.93 8.37 31.29
C ASP A 182 -1.78 8.30 30.28
N THR A 183 -1.92 7.55 29.19
CA THR A 183 -0.97 7.55 28.07
C THR A 183 -0.91 8.93 27.41
N TYR A 184 -2.05 9.63 27.31
CA TYR A 184 -2.08 10.98 26.76
C TYR A 184 -1.33 12.02 27.61
N LYS A 185 -1.24 11.83 28.93
CA LYS A 185 -0.42 12.71 29.76
C LYS A 185 1.07 12.61 29.43
N GLU A 186 1.54 11.44 29.07
CA GLU A 186 2.94 11.19 28.70
C GLU A 186 3.21 11.52 27.22
N TYR A 187 2.25 11.22 26.34
CA TYR A 187 2.31 11.43 24.89
C TYR A 187 1.20 12.38 24.43
N PRO A 188 1.36 13.71 24.66
CA PRO A 188 0.26 14.68 24.62
C PRO A 188 -0.15 15.17 23.23
N LEU A 189 0.28 14.50 22.17
CA LEU A 189 -0.09 14.80 20.80
C LEU A 189 -0.75 13.59 20.14
N VAL A 190 -1.69 13.85 19.24
CA VAL A 190 -2.27 12.82 18.38
C VAL A 190 -1.41 12.69 17.13
N LEU A 191 -0.96 11.47 16.85
CA LEU A 191 -0.22 11.13 15.66
C LEU A 191 -1.18 10.58 14.61
N THR A 192 -1.19 11.20 13.44
CA THR A 192 -1.79 10.65 12.21
C THR A 192 -0.75 10.47 11.13
N THR A 193 -0.96 9.49 10.24
CA THR A 193 0.00 9.17 9.17
C THR A 193 -0.69 8.99 7.83
N GLY A 194 0.08 8.80 6.77
CA GLY A 194 -0.40 8.35 5.48
C GLY A 194 -0.81 9.46 4.52
N GLY A 195 -0.31 10.66 4.68
CA GLY A 195 -0.36 11.72 3.67
C GLY A 195 0.32 11.24 2.39
N ARG A 196 -0.38 11.32 1.26
CA ARG A 196 0.18 10.90 -0.03
C ARG A 196 0.97 12.05 -0.65
N LYS A 197 2.15 11.71 -1.13
CA LYS A 197 3.00 12.59 -1.94
C LYS A 197 2.87 12.17 -3.41
N PHE A 198 2.98 13.10 -4.34
CA PHE A 198 3.02 12.78 -5.77
C PHE A 198 4.40 12.27 -6.23
N THR A 199 5.42 12.46 -5.41
CA THR A 199 6.81 12.04 -5.64
C THR A 199 7.08 10.59 -5.24
N SER A 200 6.13 9.95 -4.54
CA SER A 200 6.33 8.59 -4.06
C SER A 200 5.00 7.86 -3.89
N PHE A 201 5.04 6.55 -4.10
CA PHE A 201 3.95 5.67 -3.76
C PHE A 201 4.38 4.80 -2.57
N HIS A 202 3.92 5.14 -1.36
CA HIS A 202 4.33 4.51 -0.10
C HIS A 202 5.86 4.52 0.07
N SER A 203 6.54 3.37 -0.05
CA SER A 203 7.99 3.23 0.07
C SER A 203 8.73 3.26 -1.27
N GLU A 204 8.03 3.36 -2.38
CA GLU A 204 8.60 3.34 -3.72
C GLU A 204 9.16 4.71 -4.15
N HIS A 205 9.96 4.70 -5.22
CA HIS A 205 10.49 5.86 -5.93
C HIS A 205 11.59 6.64 -5.20
N ARG A 206 12.12 6.13 -4.06
CA ARG A 206 13.21 6.80 -3.34
C ARG A 206 14.54 6.83 -4.10
N GLN A 207 14.70 5.94 -5.10
CA GLN A 207 15.88 5.86 -5.98
C GLN A 207 15.77 6.70 -7.25
N ILE A 208 14.62 7.34 -7.51
CA ILE A 208 14.44 8.20 -8.69
C ILE A 208 14.90 9.61 -8.34
N ASP A 209 16.09 10.00 -8.81
CA ASP A 209 16.74 11.26 -8.47
C ASP A 209 15.88 12.51 -8.71
N SER A 210 15.10 12.53 -9.78
CA SER A 210 14.24 13.67 -10.11
C SER A 210 13.13 13.86 -9.08
N LEU A 211 12.56 12.78 -8.58
CA LEU A 211 11.52 12.80 -7.54
C LEU A 211 12.13 13.02 -6.15
N ARG A 212 13.28 12.39 -5.88
CA ARG A 212 14.00 12.53 -4.61
C ARG A 212 14.48 13.97 -4.36
N ARG A 213 14.84 14.73 -5.40
CA ARG A 213 15.21 16.15 -5.27
C ARG A 213 14.03 17.04 -4.85
N ILE A 214 12.80 16.65 -5.16
CA ILE A 214 11.60 17.41 -4.77
C ILE A 214 11.27 17.14 -3.30
N ASP A 215 11.29 15.87 -2.89
CA ASP A 215 11.07 15.42 -1.51
C ASP A 215 12.31 14.68 -0.99
N PRO A 216 13.33 15.40 -0.48
CA PRO A 216 14.61 14.78 -0.09
C PRO A 216 14.58 14.07 1.27
N TRP A 217 13.61 14.39 2.12
CA TRP A 217 13.53 13.93 3.51
C TRP A 217 12.13 13.47 3.90
N PRO A 218 12.01 12.58 4.90
CA PRO A 218 10.72 12.34 5.57
C PRO A 218 10.29 13.61 6.29
N VAL A 219 8.98 13.88 6.29
CA VAL A 219 8.44 15.14 6.80
C VAL A 219 7.27 14.89 7.74
N VAL A 220 7.33 15.55 8.89
CA VAL A 220 6.21 15.65 9.83
C VAL A 220 5.65 17.08 9.83
N GLU A 221 4.35 17.22 9.58
CA GLU A 221 3.63 18.49 9.66
C GLU A 221 3.29 18.82 11.12
N ILE A 222 3.64 20.04 11.56
CA ILE A 222 3.48 20.50 12.94
C ILE A 222 2.89 21.91 12.92
N HIS A 223 1.86 22.14 13.74
CA HIS A 223 1.28 23.48 13.87
C HIS A 223 2.29 24.48 14.48
N PRO A 224 2.30 25.77 14.04
CA PRO A 224 3.24 26.78 14.56
C PRO A 224 3.24 26.94 16.10
N GLU A 225 2.08 26.89 16.74
CA GLU A 225 1.97 26.94 18.20
C GLU A 225 2.65 25.73 18.88
N THR A 226 2.49 24.55 18.29
CA THR A 226 3.10 23.32 18.78
C THR A 226 4.61 23.35 18.55
N ALA A 227 5.05 23.76 17.37
CA ALA A 227 6.48 23.94 17.07
C ALA A 227 7.15 24.90 18.07
N ALA A 228 6.55 26.06 18.31
CA ALA A 228 7.04 27.04 19.29
C ALA A 228 7.08 26.45 20.71
N LYS A 229 6.04 25.72 21.13
CA LYS A 229 5.96 25.08 22.46
C LYS A 229 7.11 24.11 22.72
N TYR A 230 7.52 23.34 21.68
CA TYR A 230 8.55 22.31 21.79
C TYR A 230 9.93 22.77 21.30
N GLY A 231 10.09 24.04 20.89
CA GLY A 231 11.35 24.59 20.40
C GLY A 231 11.79 23.99 19.06
N ILE A 232 10.84 23.67 18.19
CA ILE A 232 11.09 23.06 16.89
C ILE A 232 11.09 24.14 15.81
N GLU A 233 12.14 24.17 14.98
CA GLU A 233 12.25 25.06 13.84
C GLU A 233 11.81 24.35 12.55
N ASP A 234 11.26 25.11 11.58
CA ASP A 234 10.91 24.59 10.27
C ASP A 234 12.14 24.01 9.55
N GLY A 235 12.03 22.82 9.00
CA GLY A 235 13.15 22.07 8.39
C GLY A 235 14.11 21.43 9.38
N GLY A 236 13.96 21.61 10.68
CA GLY A 236 14.74 20.94 11.74
C GLY A 236 14.38 19.46 11.86
N TRP A 237 15.31 18.66 12.39
CA TRP A 237 15.02 17.26 12.71
C TRP A 237 14.21 17.15 14.00
N VAL A 238 13.21 16.28 13.97
CA VAL A 238 12.31 15.99 15.08
C VAL A 238 12.28 14.50 15.32
N GLU A 239 12.47 14.12 16.58
CA GLU A 239 12.17 12.77 17.02
C GLU A 239 10.71 12.69 17.48
N ILE A 240 10.01 11.70 16.95
CA ILE A 240 8.64 11.36 17.29
C ILE A 240 8.71 10.04 18.06
N GLU A 241 8.14 9.99 19.24
CA GLU A 241 8.23 8.85 20.15
C GLU A 241 6.87 8.50 20.74
N ASN A 242 6.64 7.22 20.94
CA ASN A 242 5.56 6.68 21.76
C ASN A 242 6.00 5.40 22.48
N GLN A 243 5.09 4.72 23.17
CA GLN A 243 5.37 3.48 23.89
C GLN A 243 5.82 2.30 23.02
N PHE A 244 5.66 2.37 21.70
CA PHE A 244 6.02 1.30 20.77
C PHE A 244 7.38 1.51 20.10
N GLY A 245 7.83 2.75 19.99
CA GLY A 245 9.09 3.09 19.35
C GLY A 245 9.28 4.56 19.09
N HIS A 246 10.22 4.85 18.22
CA HIS A 246 10.52 6.21 17.79
C HIS A 246 10.94 6.24 16.31
N CYS A 247 10.83 7.41 15.71
CA CYS A 247 11.44 7.71 14.40
C CYS A 247 11.80 9.18 14.31
N ARG A 248 12.53 9.56 13.26
CA ARG A 248 12.98 10.93 13.03
C ARG A 248 12.59 11.40 11.65
N GLU A 249 11.95 12.56 11.62
CA GLU A 249 11.51 13.24 10.40
C GLU A 249 11.85 14.73 10.48
N LYS A 250 11.86 15.43 9.36
CA LYS A 250 12.03 16.88 9.34
C LYS A 250 10.70 17.58 9.57
N ALA A 251 10.72 18.60 10.40
CA ALA A 251 9.56 19.43 10.64
C ALA A 251 9.16 20.22 9.39
N HIS A 252 7.89 20.20 9.07
CA HIS A 252 7.23 21.19 8.23
C HIS A 252 6.22 21.96 9.08
N VAL A 253 6.59 23.20 9.43
CA VAL A 253 5.76 24.03 10.30
C VAL A 253 4.65 24.67 9.45
N THR A 254 3.41 24.25 9.67
CA THR A 254 2.26 24.65 8.86
C THR A 254 0.99 24.80 9.70
N PRO A 255 0.14 25.81 9.44
CA PRO A 255 -1.16 25.95 10.10
C PRO A 255 -2.23 24.99 9.60
N THR A 256 -1.92 24.08 8.68
CA THR A 256 -2.89 23.17 8.07
C THR A 256 -3.28 21.99 8.96
N VAL A 257 -2.54 21.75 10.05
CA VAL A 257 -2.83 20.73 11.06
C VAL A 257 -3.31 21.38 12.35
N ASP A 258 -4.12 20.66 13.15
CA ASP A 258 -4.56 21.13 14.46
C ASP A 258 -3.36 21.19 15.46
N PRO A 259 -3.29 22.16 16.38
CA PRO A 259 -2.20 22.24 17.36
C PRO A 259 -2.00 21.00 18.25
N ARG A 260 -3.01 20.15 18.36
CA ARG A 260 -2.96 18.88 19.11
C ARG A 260 -2.52 17.69 18.28
N VAL A 261 -2.33 17.87 16.97
CA VAL A 261 -2.10 16.80 15.99
C VAL A 261 -0.79 17.02 15.26
N ILE A 262 -0.04 15.96 15.02
CA ILE A 262 1.03 15.95 14.03
C ILE A 262 0.71 14.95 12.92
N HIS A 263 1.14 15.25 11.71
CA HIS A 263 0.92 14.38 10.56
C HIS A 263 2.25 13.95 9.94
N ALA A 264 2.62 12.67 10.12
CA ALA A 264 3.92 12.14 9.73
C ALA A 264 3.85 11.36 8.41
N GLN A 265 4.91 11.46 7.63
CA GLN A 265 5.04 10.75 6.35
C GLN A 265 5.43 9.30 6.60
N HIS A 266 4.85 8.37 5.82
CA HIS A 266 5.15 6.95 5.92
C HIS A 266 6.00 6.45 4.74
N GLY A 267 6.54 5.24 4.89
CA GLY A 267 7.22 4.54 3.82
C GLY A 267 8.64 5.05 3.52
N TRP A 268 9.29 5.72 4.46
CA TRP A 268 10.59 6.31 4.21
C TRP A 268 11.77 5.36 4.45
N TRP A 269 12.79 5.49 3.62
CA TRP A 269 14.10 4.86 3.71
C TRP A 269 15.09 5.61 2.81
N PHE A 270 16.39 5.34 2.95
CA PHE A 270 17.47 6.06 2.28
C PHE A 270 18.34 5.11 1.45
N PRO A 271 18.25 5.15 0.10
CA PRO A 271 19.07 4.32 -0.78
C PRO A 271 20.59 4.46 -0.54
N GLU A 272 20.99 5.64 -0.08
CA GLU A 272 22.38 6.02 0.19
C GLU A 272 22.93 5.56 1.54
N GLN A 273 22.11 5.02 2.41
CA GLN A 273 22.53 4.56 3.73
C GLN A 273 22.91 3.07 3.74
N ASP A 274 23.67 2.69 4.77
CA ASP A 274 24.08 1.32 4.99
C ASP A 274 22.90 0.39 5.18
N GLY A 275 22.95 -0.77 4.52
CA GLY A 275 21.90 -1.80 4.58
C GLY A 275 22.02 -2.76 5.75
N GLU A 276 23.18 -2.83 6.41
CA GLU A 276 23.38 -3.74 7.54
C GLU A 276 22.54 -3.32 8.76
N ALA A 277 22.10 -4.31 9.52
CA ALA A 277 21.44 -4.03 10.80
C ALA A 277 22.46 -3.42 11.79
N PRO A 278 22.09 -2.45 12.61
CA PRO A 278 20.72 -1.97 12.91
C PRO A 278 20.20 -0.86 11.98
N ASN A 279 20.94 -0.43 10.97
CA ASN A 279 20.54 0.71 10.15
C ASN A 279 19.45 0.36 9.13
N TYR A 280 19.64 -0.70 8.37
CA TYR A 280 18.72 -1.21 7.35
C TYR A 280 18.20 -0.09 6.42
N TYR A 281 19.13 0.59 5.76
CA TYR A 281 18.84 1.73 4.87
C TYR A 281 18.03 2.86 5.56
N GLY A 282 18.24 3.06 6.85
CA GLY A 282 17.53 4.06 7.65
C GLY A 282 16.06 3.75 7.96
N VAL A 283 15.53 2.59 7.59
CA VAL A 283 14.14 2.19 7.85
C VAL A 283 13.81 2.25 9.34
N PHE A 284 14.70 1.76 10.19
CA PHE A 284 14.46 1.74 11.65
C PHE A 284 14.61 3.10 12.33
N LYS A 285 15.12 4.10 11.60
CA LYS A 285 15.30 5.46 12.12
C LYS A 285 14.23 6.45 11.64
N ALA A 286 13.78 6.31 10.37
CA ALA A 286 12.95 7.30 9.69
C ALA A 286 11.55 6.82 9.33
N GLN A 287 11.20 5.58 9.65
CA GLN A 287 9.91 5.02 9.28
C GLN A 287 8.90 5.19 10.42
N ILE A 288 7.86 6.00 10.19
CA ILE A 288 6.79 6.23 11.18
C ILE A 288 6.09 4.94 11.62
N ASN A 289 6.12 3.89 10.80
CA ASN A 289 5.52 2.61 11.16
C ASN A 289 6.26 1.89 12.32
N ASN A 290 7.43 2.37 12.74
CA ASN A 290 8.12 1.92 13.97
C ASN A 290 7.31 2.24 15.23
N LEU A 291 6.38 3.22 15.16
CA LEU A 291 5.52 3.63 16.25
C LEU A 291 4.17 2.88 16.29
N MET A 292 3.95 1.94 15.38
CA MET A 292 2.68 1.23 15.28
C MET A 292 2.61 0.06 16.26
N PRO A 293 1.45 -0.16 16.93
CA PRO A 293 1.24 -1.34 17.75
C PRO A 293 1.20 -2.59 16.87
N HIS A 294 1.82 -3.65 17.29
CA HIS A 294 1.84 -4.93 16.57
C HIS A 294 0.76 -5.93 17.01
N GLU A 295 0.08 -5.63 18.11
CA GLU A 295 -0.92 -6.52 18.72
C GLU A 295 -2.35 -6.18 18.33
N HIS A 296 -2.56 -5.03 17.69
CA HIS A 296 -3.88 -4.52 17.36
C HIS A 296 -4.12 -4.54 15.87
N ILE A 297 -4.52 -5.68 15.41
CA ILE A 297 -5.22 -5.85 14.15
C ILE A 297 -6.72 -5.65 14.46
N GLY A 298 -7.48 -4.98 13.59
CA GLY A 298 -8.92 -4.86 13.77
C GLY A 298 -9.57 -6.20 14.13
N LYS A 299 -10.67 -6.19 14.83
CA LYS A 299 -11.35 -7.39 15.39
C LYS A 299 -11.50 -8.54 14.37
N LEU A 300 -11.68 -8.20 13.10
CA LEU A 300 -11.77 -9.15 11.99
C LEU A 300 -10.45 -9.34 11.22
N GLY A 301 -9.31 -8.95 11.78
CA GLY A 301 -8.01 -9.03 11.12
C GLY A 301 -7.77 -7.94 10.06
N LEU A 302 -8.61 -6.92 9.99
CA LEU A 302 -8.54 -5.85 9.00
C LEU A 302 -7.97 -4.56 9.60
N GLY A 303 -6.78 -4.17 9.11
CA GLY A 303 -6.17 -2.87 9.35
C GLY A 303 -5.45 -2.71 10.69
N ALA A 304 -4.48 -1.81 10.68
CA ALA A 304 -3.76 -1.32 11.85
C ALA A 304 -4.15 0.13 12.13
N PRO A 305 -3.98 0.64 13.36
CA PRO A 305 -4.43 1.99 13.75
C PRO A 305 -3.45 3.08 13.27
N TYR A 306 -3.21 3.18 11.97
CA TYR A 306 -2.29 4.16 11.37
C TYR A 306 -2.74 5.62 11.49
N LYS A 307 -3.99 5.86 11.85
CA LYS A 307 -4.59 7.21 11.79
C LYS A 307 -4.82 7.87 13.13
N CYS A 308 -4.68 7.15 14.22
CA CYS A 308 -4.82 7.72 15.55
C CYS A 308 -3.98 6.93 16.55
N LEU A 309 -2.85 7.51 16.90
CA LEU A 309 -1.97 7.09 17.98
C LEU A 309 -1.63 8.32 18.83
N LEU A 310 -1.05 8.10 19.99
CA LEU A 310 -0.50 9.17 20.83
C LEU A 310 1.01 9.22 20.66
N CYS A 311 1.59 10.42 20.76
CA CYS A 311 3.04 10.62 20.68
C CYS A 311 3.50 11.86 21.45
N LYS A 312 4.81 11.96 21.62
CA LYS A 312 5.52 13.18 22.00
C LYS A 312 6.60 13.47 20.96
N ILE A 313 7.06 14.72 20.92
CA ILE A 313 8.07 15.19 19.98
C ILE A 313 9.15 15.98 20.70
N ARG A 314 10.36 15.94 20.15
CA ARG A 314 11.48 16.80 20.58
C ARG A 314 12.39 17.14 19.40
N PRO A 315 13.06 18.30 19.41
CA PRO A 315 14.10 18.59 18.43
C PRO A 315 15.31 17.68 18.66
N VAL A 316 15.98 17.31 17.56
CA VAL A 316 17.24 16.57 17.54
C VAL A 316 18.17 17.17 16.50
N MET A 317 19.49 16.85 16.58
CA MET A 317 20.48 17.44 15.67
C MET A 317 20.48 16.77 14.30
N GLY A 318 20.14 15.49 14.23
CA GLY A 318 20.20 14.73 13.01
C GLY A 318 19.46 13.40 13.08
N LEU A 319 19.62 12.61 12.02
CA LEU A 319 19.03 11.28 11.93
C LEU A 319 19.71 10.27 12.89
N ASP A 320 20.96 10.51 13.23
CA ASP A 320 21.87 9.58 13.95
C ASP A 320 22.22 10.04 15.38
N ASP A 321 21.56 11.05 15.91
CA ASP A 321 21.77 11.55 17.28
C ASP A 321 21.41 10.53 18.36
#